data_5c8170ab79a723be027d621f0ef7a668
#
_entry.id   5c8170ab79a723be027d621f0ef7a668
#
_cell.length_a   1.000
_cell.length_b   1.000
_cell.length_c   1.000
_cell.angle_alpha   90.00
_cell.angle_beta   90.00
_cell.angle_gamma   90.00
#
_symmetry.space_group_name_H-M   'P 1'
#
loop_
_entity.id
_entity.type
_entity.pdbx_description
1 polymer ?
#
loop_
_entity_poly.entity_id
_entity_poly.type
_entity_poly.pdbx_seq_one_letter_code
_entity_poly.pdbx_strand_id
1 'polypeptide(L)'
;MVALPLQAARAGGDNAHMLDADPSSRVAVVGGGPAGLIAAERLRAAGLAVDLYEAKGSVGRKFLIAGKGGLNLTHSDPRPLFASRYRERAADVGRWLERFDADALRDWARGLGVDTFVGSSGRVFPLDRKAAPLLRGWVRRLRAQGVAIHVHHRWTGWDADGAACFDTPEGPRRIRPAASRREMGGWPHG
;
A
#
# COMPACT_ATOMS: atom_id res chain seq x y z
N MET A 1 -3.56 4.93 8.40
CA MET A 1 -2.46 4.84 7.42
C MET A 1 -1.60 6.09 7.59
N VAL A 2 -0.36 5.95 8.01
CA VAL A 2 0.61 7.04 8.08
C VAL A 2 1.66 6.75 7.01
N ALA A 3 1.68 7.54 5.93
CA ALA A 3 2.76 7.58 4.97
C ALA A 3 3.54 8.89 5.20
N LEU A 4 4.86 8.79 5.30
CA LEU A 4 5.75 9.94 5.52
C LEU A 4 6.28 10.47 4.20
N PRO A 5 6.46 11.81 4.01
CA PRO A 5 6.87 12.39 2.74
C PRO A 5 8.36 12.23 2.45
N LEU A 6 8.64 12.11 1.16
CA LEU A 6 9.97 12.04 0.56
C LEU A 6 10.62 13.43 0.45
N GLN A 7 11.89 13.55 0.82
CA GLN A 7 12.79 14.52 0.19
C GLN A 7 13.35 13.91 -1.11
N ALA A 8 13.31 14.72 -2.19
CA ALA A 8 13.77 14.32 -3.50
C ALA A 8 15.27 14.02 -3.50
N ALA A 9 15.65 12.76 -3.76
CA ALA A 9 17.03 12.40 -4.07
C ALA A 9 17.32 12.77 -5.53
N ARG A 10 18.41 13.51 -5.74
CA ARG A 10 18.95 13.87 -7.04
C ARG A 10 19.41 12.60 -7.77
N ALA A 11 19.05 12.51 -9.05
CA ALA A 11 19.54 11.50 -9.98
C ALA A 11 21.07 11.63 -10.16
N GLY A 12 21.76 10.51 -10.07
CA GLY A 12 23.18 10.40 -10.42
C GLY A 12 23.69 8.97 -10.35
N GLY A 13 23.92 8.32 -11.50
CA GLY A 13 24.99 7.36 -11.75
C GLY A 13 24.74 5.90 -11.38
N ASP A 14 24.79 5.07 -12.41
CA ASP A 14 24.94 3.61 -12.43
C ASP A 14 25.75 3.00 -11.28
N ASN A 15 25.16 2.02 -10.60
CA ASN A 15 25.82 0.74 -10.35
C ASN A 15 24.84 -0.23 -9.62
N ALA A 16 24.67 -1.41 -10.24
CA ALA A 16 24.01 -2.57 -9.61
C ALA A 16 24.90 -3.11 -8.48
N HIS A 17 24.70 -2.56 -7.29
CA HIS A 17 25.15 -3.18 -6.05
C HIS A 17 23.90 -3.36 -5.19
N MET A 18 23.60 -4.61 -4.85
CA MET A 18 22.58 -4.98 -3.88
C MET A 18 23.04 -4.40 -2.53
N LEU A 19 22.65 -3.14 -2.31
CA LEU A 19 22.99 -2.38 -1.11
C LEU A 19 22.26 -3.04 0.05
N ASP A 20 23.01 -3.53 1.01
CA ASP A 20 22.58 -3.62 2.40
C ASP A 20 22.16 -2.20 2.81
N ALA A 21 20.86 -1.92 2.65
CA ALA A 21 20.32 -0.60 2.97
C ALA A 21 20.55 -0.38 4.47
N ASP A 22 21.29 0.70 4.79
CA ASP A 22 21.48 1.16 6.15
C ASP A 22 20.17 1.03 6.93
N PRO A 23 20.14 0.32 8.06
CA PRO A 23 18.95 0.19 8.89
C PRO A 23 18.27 1.52 9.23
N SER A 24 19.03 2.64 9.20
CA SER A 24 18.54 3.99 9.42
C SER A 24 17.69 4.56 8.27
N SER A 25 17.66 3.92 7.08
CA SER A 25 16.93 4.40 5.90
C SER A 25 15.65 3.61 5.58
N ARG A 26 15.18 2.74 6.48
CA ARG A 26 14.01 1.89 6.27
C ARG A 26 12.69 2.65 6.57
N VAL A 27 11.73 2.51 5.69
CA VAL A 27 10.38 3.08 5.87
C VAL A 27 9.48 2.05 6.53
N ALA A 28 8.88 2.42 7.66
CA ALA A 28 7.87 1.61 8.33
C ALA A 28 6.47 1.92 7.77
N VAL A 29 5.78 0.91 7.26
CA VAL A 29 4.38 0.97 6.85
C VAL A 29 3.54 0.24 7.88
N VAL A 30 2.59 0.92 8.51
CA VAL A 30 1.71 0.35 9.53
C VAL A 30 0.35 0.02 8.94
N GLY A 31 -0.02 -1.25 9.02
CA GLY A 31 -1.28 -1.80 8.51
C GLY A 31 -1.13 -2.51 7.17
N GLY A 32 -1.32 -3.83 7.16
CA GLY A 32 -1.25 -4.71 5.98
C GLY A 32 -2.55 -4.79 5.18
N GLY A 33 -3.41 -3.76 5.22
CA GLY A 33 -4.58 -3.64 4.33
C GLY A 33 -4.18 -3.17 2.91
N PRO A 34 -5.14 -3.06 1.96
CA PRO A 34 -4.85 -2.65 0.58
C PRO A 34 -4.04 -1.35 0.48
N ALA A 35 -4.36 -0.36 1.31
CA ALA A 35 -3.65 0.91 1.33
C ALA A 35 -2.19 0.78 1.79
N GLY A 36 -1.89 -0.06 2.79
CA GLY A 36 -0.53 -0.32 3.24
C GLY A 36 0.26 -1.14 2.23
N LEU A 37 -0.37 -2.14 1.61
CA LEU A 37 0.27 -2.97 0.58
C LEU A 37 0.65 -2.14 -0.64
N ILE A 38 -0.22 -1.25 -1.14
CA ILE A 38 0.10 -0.38 -2.28
C ILE A 38 1.15 0.69 -1.91
N ALA A 39 1.11 1.21 -0.68
CA ALA A 39 2.14 2.11 -0.18
C ALA A 39 3.52 1.43 -0.16
N ALA A 40 3.60 0.21 0.36
CA ALA A 40 4.84 -0.58 0.37
C ALA A 40 5.37 -0.84 -1.04
N GLU A 41 4.48 -1.19 -1.99
CA GLU A 41 4.85 -1.40 -3.39
C GLU A 41 5.43 -0.13 -4.03
N ARG A 42 4.80 1.02 -3.82
CA ARG A 42 5.25 2.31 -4.36
C ARG A 42 6.55 2.79 -3.75
N LEU A 43 6.72 2.62 -2.44
CA LEU A 43 7.97 2.96 -1.75
C LEU A 43 9.13 2.08 -2.25
N ARG A 44 8.90 0.78 -2.45
CA ARG A 44 9.90 -0.11 -3.05
C ARG A 44 10.25 0.26 -4.49
N ALA A 45 9.24 0.62 -5.30
CA ALA A 45 9.46 1.10 -6.66
C ALA A 45 10.29 2.41 -6.69
N ALA A 46 10.24 3.21 -5.63
CA ALA A 46 11.08 4.40 -5.43
C ALA A 46 12.46 4.08 -4.84
N GLY A 47 12.86 2.80 -4.70
CA GLY A 47 14.18 2.38 -4.21
C GLY A 47 14.32 2.33 -2.68
N LEU A 48 13.27 2.61 -1.92
CA LEU A 48 13.34 2.65 -0.46
C LEU A 48 13.24 1.23 0.14
N ALA A 49 13.98 0.96 1.21
CA ALA A 49 13.79 -0.24 2.02
C ALA A 49 12.48 -0.12 2.82
N VAL A 50 11.65 -1.17 2.85
CA VAL A 50 10.32 -1.12 3.46
C VAL A 50 10.10 -2.28 4.40
N ASP A 51 9.66 -1.97 5.62
CA ASP A 51 9.10 -2.88 6.59
C ASP A 51 7.59 -2.63 6.74
N LEU A 52 6.77 -3.65 6.52
CA LEU A 52 5.33 -3.57 6.68
C LEU A 52 4.89 -4.33 7.92
N TYR A 53 4.23 -3.63 8.86
CA TYR A 53 3.77 -4.15 10.13
C TYR A 53 2.25 -4.36 10.14
N GLU A 54 1.80 -5.57 10.46
CA GLU A 54 0.38 -5.94 10.51
C GLU A 54 0.04 -6.54 11.88
N ALA A 55 -1.01 -6.05 12.49
CA ALA A 55 -1.47 -6.50 13.81
C ALA A 55 -1.97 -7.96 13.84
N LYS A 56 -2.49 -8.44 12.73
CA LYS A 56 -3.07 -9.78 12.62
C LYS A 56 -2.05 -10.78 12.06
N GLY A 57 -2.36 -12.07 12.07
CA GLY A 57 -1.51 -13.14 11.54
C GLY A 57 -1.37 -13.18 10.02
N SER A 58 -2.05 -12.27 9.29
CA SER A 58 -1.92 -12.16 7.83
C SER A 58 -2.36 -10.79 7.34
N VAL A 59 -1.75 -10.34 6.24
CA VAL A 59 -2.15 -9.12 5.54
C VAL A 59 -3.42 -9.32 4.71
N GLY A 60 -4.07 -8.23 4.30
CA GLY A 60 -5.18 -8.24 3.35
C GLY A 60 -6.49 -8.87 3.85
N ARG A 61 -6.68 -9.08 5.15
CA ARG A 61 -7.88 -9.78 5.69
C ARG A 61 -9.20 -9.12 5.31
N LYS A 62 -9.31 -7.78 5.44
CA LYS A 62 -10.52 -7.05 5.03
C LYS A 62 -10.75 -7.13 3.52
N PHE A 63 -9.70 -7.14 2.72
CA PHE A 63 -9.77 -7.34 1.28
C PHE A 63 -10.35 -8.71 0.91
N LEU A 64 -9.93 -9.79 1.59
CA LEU A 64 -10.47 -11.12 1.41
C LEU A 64 -11.96 -11.20 1.79
N ILE A 65 -12.36 -10.53 2.88
CA ILE A 65 -13.75 -10.50 3.33
C ILE A 65 -14.64 -9.75 2.34
N ALA A 66 -14.18 -8.62 1.83
CA ALA A 66 -14.91 -7.83 0.83
C ALA A 66 -15.13 -8.62 -0.48
N GLY A 67 -14.25 -9.56 -0.81
CA GLY A 67 -14.35 -10.41 -2.00
C GLY A 67 -15.27 -11.63 -1.87
N LYS A 68 -15.97 -11.86 -0.74
CA LYS A 68 -16.81 -13.05 -0.54
C LYS A 68 -17.96 -13.19 -1.55
N GLY A 69 -18.59 -12.09 -1.93
CA GLY A 69 -19.67 -12.05 -2.93
C GLY A 69 -19.19 -11.82 -4.37
N GLY A 70 -17.89 -11.85 -4.60
CA GLY A 70 -17.24 -11.49 -5.85
C GLY A 70 -16.49 -10.16 -5.72
N LEU A 71 -15.18 -10.21 -5.99
CA LEU A 71 -14.31 -9.03 -5.87
C LEU A 71 -14.57 -8.05 -7.03
N ASN A 72 -15.31 -6.99 -6.77
CA ASN A 72 -15.41 -5.86 -7.70
C ASN A 72 -14.14 -4.98 -7.54
N LEU A 73 -13.32 -4.92 -8.59
CA LEU A 73 -12.08 -4.12 -8.57
C LEU A 73 -12.34 -2.66 -8.90
N THR A 74 -13.13 -2.41 -9.95
CA THR A 74 -13.41 -1.05 -10.46
C THR A 74 -14.65 -1.07 -11.36
N HIS A 75 -14.86 0.01 -12.10
CA HIS A 75 -15.91 0.15 -13.09
C HIS A 75 -15.32 0.59 -14.44
N SER A 76 -15.91 0.16 -15.53
CA SER A 76 -15.47 0.47 -16.90
C SER A 76 -15.95 1.82 -17.44
N ASP A 77 -16.57 2.64 -16.60
CA ASP A 77 -16.99 3.98 -17.00
C ASP A 77 -15.79 4.81 -17.49
N PRO A 78 -15.99 5.67 -18.50
CA PRO A 78 -15.02 6.72 -18.83
C PRO A 78 -14.69 7.57 -17.60
N ARG A 79 -13.43 8.02 -17.46
CA ARG A 79 -12.94 8.76 -16.29
C ARG A 79 -13.84 9.91 -15.80
N PRO A 80 -14.38 10.78 -16.69
CA PRO A 80 -15.27 11.88 -16.23
C PRO A 80 -16.55 11.36 -15.56
N LEU A 81 -17.16 10.31 -16.13
CA LEU A 81 -18.37 9.71 -15.57
C LEU A 81 -18.05 8.96 -14.27
N PHE A 82 -16.91 8.26 -14.20
CA PHE A 82 -16.46 7.60 -12.98
C PHE A 82 -16.28 8.63 -11.84
N ALA A 83 -15.56 9.73 -12.11
CA ALA A 83 -15.29 10.77 -11.13
C ALA A 83 -16.59 11.45 -10.67
N SER A 84 -17.57 11.71 -11.55
CA SER A 84 -18.82 12.38 -11.22
C SER A 84 -19.68 11.65 -10.17
N ARG A 85 -19.49 10.32 -10.04
CA ARG A 85 -20.17 9.51 -9.01
C ARG A 85 -19.76 9.86 -7.59
N TYR A 86 -18.63 10.58 -7.41
CA TYR A 86 -18.12 11.05 -6.12
C TYR A 86 -18.61 12.45 -5.74
N ARG A 87 -19.61 12.99 -6.48
CA ARG A 87 -20.32 14.23 -6.19
C ARG A 87 -19.34 15.40 -5.94
N GLU A 88 -19.40 16.03 -4.76
CA GLU A 88 -18.52 17.14 -4.36
C GLU A 88 -17.02 16.80 -4.35
N ARG A 89 -16.68 15.51 -4.30
CA ARG A 89 -15.29 15.05 -4.37
C ARG A 89 -14.83 14.67 -5.78
N ALA A 90 -15.67 14.90 -6.80
CA ALA A 90 -15.39 14.52 -8.19
C ALA A 90 -14.06 15.08 -8.72
N ALA A 91 -13.75 16.34 -8.39
CA ALA A 91 -12.49 16.98 -8.80
C ALA A 91 -11.25 16.31 -8.20
N ASP A 92 -11.29 15.95 -6.90
CA ASP A 92 -10.19 15.25 -6.22
C ASP A 92 -9.99 13.85 -6.81
N VAL A 93 -11.10 13.11 -6.96
CA VAL A 93 -11.07 11.77 -7.55
C VAL A 93 -10.58 11.82 -9.00
N GLY A 94 -11.01 12.79 -9.79
CA GLY A 94 -10.54 13.01 -11.16
C GLY A 94 -9.01 13.12 -11.24
N ARG A 95 -8.40 13.94 -10.37
CA ARG A 95 -6.93 14.08 -10.29
C ARG A 95 -6.22 12.78 -9.90
N TRP A 96 -6.81 11.96 -9.03
CA TRP A 96 -6.24 10.65 -8.68
C TRP A 96 -6.33 9.65 -9.85
N LEU A 97 -7.46 9.66 -10.57
CA LEU A 97 -7.67 8.82 -11.74
C LEU A 97 -6.77 9.18 -12.94
N GLU A 98 -6.25 10.41 -13.01
CA GLU A 98 -5.22 10.78 -14.01
C GLU A 98 -3.93 9.95 -13.85
N ARG A 99 -3.63 9.53 -12.62
CA ARG A 99 -2.41 8.77 -12.28
C ARG A 99 -2.64 7.27 -12.18
N PHE A 100 -3.84 6.86 -11.80
CA PHE A 100 -4.18 5.45 -11.60
C PHE A 100 -5.69 5.24 -11.80
N ASP A 101 -6.09 5.00 -13.04
CA ASP A 101 -7.47 4.79 -13.44
C ASP A 101 -7.90 3.31 -13.45
N ALA A 102 -9.08 3.04 -13.98
CA ALA A 102 -9.64 1.69 -14.05
C ALA A 102 -8.79 0.75 -14.91
N ASP A 103 -8.24 1.23 -16.02
CA ASP A 103 -7.40 0.43 -16.90
C ASP A 103 -6.04 0.16 -16.27
N ALA A 104 -5.42 1.17 -15.65
CA ALA A 104 -4.19 1.00 -14.87
C ALA A 104 -4.36 -0.04 -13.74
N LEU A 105 -5.52 -0.06 -13.06
CA LEU A 105 -5.82 -1.07 -12.05
C LEU A 105 -5.96 -2.48 -12.66
N ARG A 106 -6.57 -2.61 -13.84
CA ARG A 106 -6.67 -3.88 -14.57
C ARG A 106 -5.30 -4.40 -15.01
N ASP A 107 -4.45 -3.51 -15.52
CA ASP A 107 -3.08 -3.84 -15.93
C ASP A 107 -2.22 -4.24 -14.72
N TRP A 108 -2.38 -3.55 -13.61
CA TRP A 108 -1.76 -3.94 -12.34
C TRP A 108 -2.20 -5.33 -11.88
N ALA A 109 -3.49 -5.67 -11.96
CA ALA A 109 -4.01 -7.00 -11.63
C ALA A 109 -3.45 -8.07 -12.56
N ARG A 110 -3.41 -7.79 -13.90
CA ARG A 110 -2.80 -8.67 -14.90
C ARG A 110 -1.32 -8.93 -14.59
N GLY A 111 -0.58 -7.89 -14.18
CA GLY A 111 0.80 -8.00 -13.74
C GLY A 111 0.98 -8.88 -12.48
N LEU A 112 -0.09 -9.12 -11.70
CA LEU A 112 -0.11 -10.08 -10.58
C LEU A 112 -0.54 -11.50 -11.02
N GLY A 113 -0.79 -11.72 -12.31
CA GLY A 113 -1.27 -12.99 -12.88
C GLY A 113 -2.78 -13.17 -12.74
N VAL A 114 -3.54 -12.07 -12.67
CA VAL A 114 -5.00 -12.09 -12.54
C VAL A 114 -5.64 -11.28 -13.66
N ASP A 115 -6.24 -12.00 -14.62
CA ASP A 115 -7.03 -11.39 -15.67
C ASP A 115 -8.39 -10.94 -15.18
N THR A 116 -8.98 -9.94 -15.87
CA THR A 116 -10.23 -9.30 -15.48
C THR A 116 -11.23 -9.26 -16.65
N PHE A 117 -12.52 -9.27 -16.34
CA PHE A 117 -13.59 -9.03 -17.28
C PHE A 117 -14.53 -7.93 -16.82
N VAL A 118 -15.25 -7.33 -17.77
CA VAL A 118 -16.32 -6.37 -17.51
C VAL A 118 -17.65 -7.10 -17.47
N GLY A 119 -18.35 -7.01 -16.36
CA GLY A 119 -19.70 -7.56 -16.23
C GLY A 119 -20.74 -6.68 -16.94
N SER A 120 -21.98 -7.18 -17.08
CA SER A 120 -23.09 -6.48 -17.74
C SER A 120 -23.44 -5.12 -17.13
N SER A 121 -23.14 -4.93 -15.85
CA SER A 121 -23.33 -3.64 -15.14
C SER A 121 -22.16 -2.67 -15.26
N GLY A 122 -21.15 -2.96 -16.09
CA GLY A 122 -19.93 -2.17 -16.19
C GLY A 122 -18.91 -2.41 -15.05
N ARG A 123 -19.25 -3.22 -14.05
CA ARG A 123 -18.31 -3.57 -12.98
C ARG A 123 -17.22 -4.49 -13.49
N VAL A 124 -15.99 -4.30 -13.01
CA VAL A 124 -14.82 -5.08 -13.38
C VAL A 124 -14.49 -6.08 -12.29
N PHE A 125 -14.35 -7.34 -12.66
CA PHE A 125 -14.06 -8.45 -11.77
C PHE A 125 -12.85 -9.26 -12.25
N PRO A 126 -12.08 -9.92 -11.35
CA PRO A 126 -11.23 -11.04 -11.74
C PRO A 126 -12.04 -12.13 -12.44
N LEU A 127 -11.45 -12.91 -13.35
CA LEU A 127 -12.13 -13.98 -14.05
C LEU A 127 -12.79 -14.99 -13.12
N ASP A 128 -12.14 -15.34 -12.03
CA ASP A 128 -12.66 -16.25 -10.99
C ASP A 128 -13.50 -15.53 -9.90
N ARG A 129 -13.65 -14.20 -9.99
CA ARG A 129 -14.32 -13.32 -9.02
C ARG A 129 -13.77 -13.37 -7.60
N LYS A 130 -12.59 -13.98 -7.38
CA LYS A 130 -12.01 -14.20 -6.04
C LYS A 130 -10.93 -13.19 -5.71
N ALA A 131 -10.89 -12.76 -4.45
CA ALA A 131 -9.85 -11.87 -3.94
C ALA A 131 -8.52 -12.61 -3.65
N ALA A 132 -8.58 -13.88 -3.32
CA ALA A 132 -7.43 -14.63 -2.83
C ALA A 132 -6.29 -14.79 -3.85
N PRO A 133 -6.50 -15.08 -5.13
CA PRO A 133 -5.43 -15.13 -6.12
C PRO A 133 -4.72 -13.78 -6.28
N LEU A 134 -5.49 -12.68 -6.32
CA LEU A 134 -4.94 -11.34 -6.44
C LEU A 134 -4.06 -11.00 -5.23
N LEU A 135 -4.54 -11.23 -4.00
CA LEU A 135 -3.78 -11.01 -2.79
C LEU A 135 -2.50 -11.86 -2.73
N ARG A 136 -2.56 -13.15 -3.11
CA ARG A 136 -1.38 -14.03 -3.14
C ARG A 136 -0.34 -13.53 -4.14
N GLY A 137 -0.75 -13.13 -5.35
CA GLY A 137 0.12 -12.52 -6.36
C GLY A 137 0.79 -11.26 -5.82
N TRP A 138 0.01 -10.41 -5.16
CA TRP A 138 0.50 -9.16 -4.59
C TRP A 138 1.54 -9.37 -3.49
N VAL A 139 1.24 -10.22 -2.50
CA VAL A 139 2.18 -10.55 -1.41
C VAL A 139 3.46 -11.19 -1.95
N ARG A 140 3.36 -12.08 -2.94
CA ARG A 140 4.51 -12.68 -3.60
C ARG A 140 5.40 -11.61 -4.27
N ARG A 141 4.78 -10.66 -5.01
CA ARG A 141 5.49 -9.53 -5.63
C ARG A 141 6.22 -8.68 -4.59
N LEU A 142 5.53 -8.27 -3.52
CA LEU A 142 6.12 -7.46 -2.47
C LEU A 142 7.34 -8.14 -1.81
N ARG A 143 7.22 -9.44 -1.52
CA ARG A 143 8.35 -10.22 -0.99
C ARG A 143 9.51 -10.31 -1.98
N ALA A 144 9.22 -10.57 -3.25
CA ALA A 144 10.25 -10.60 -4.30
C ALA A 144 10.94 -9.24 -4.48
N GLN A 145 10.25 -8.14 -4.22
CA GLN A 145 10.80 -6.78 -4.19
C GLN A 145 11.57 -6.47 -2.89
N GLY A 146 11.63 -7.38 -1.93
CA GLY A 146 12.36 -7.20 -0.67
C GLY A 146 11.58 -6.42 0.41
N VAL A 147 10.23 -6.37 0.34
CA VAL A 147 9.42 -5.88 1.47
C VAL A 147 9.45 -6.91 2.59
N ALA A 148 9.93 -6.49 3.78
CA ALA A 148 9.82 -7.30 4.99
C ALA A 148 8.40 -7.15 5.57
N ILE A 149 7.68 -8.26 5.71
CA ILE A 149 6.31 -8.28 6.24
C ILE A 149 6.31 -8.91 7.62
N HIS A 150 6.01 -8.08 8.62
CA HIS A 150 5.95 -8.44 10.03
C HIS A 150 4.49 -8.56 10.46
N VAL A 151 4.01 -9.77 10.66
CA VAL A 151 2.67 -10.07 11.20
C VAL A 151 2.71 -10.12 12.72
N HIS A 152 1.52 -10.08 13.37
CA HIS A 152 1.39 -10.03 14.83
C HIS A 152 2.13 -8.84 15.48
N HIS A 153 2.31 -7.75 14.75
CA HIS A 153 2.89 -6.50 15.24
C HIS A 153 1.78 -5.45 15.34
N ARG A 154 1.17 -5.33 16.52
CA ARG A 154 0.12 -4.35 16.76
C ARG A 154 0.72 -3.02 17.20
N TRP A 155 0.62 -2.02 16.33
CA TRP A 155 1.04 -0.67 16.68
C TRP A 155 0.21 -0.12 17.83
N THR A 156 0.89 0.43 18.86
CA THR A 156 0.30 0.97 20.07
C THR A 156 0.49 2.48 20.22
N GLY A 157 1.28 3.10 19.35
CA GLY A 157 1.51 4.54 19.37
C GLY A 157 2.98 4.90 19.17
N TRP A 158 3.31 6.11 19.55
CA TRP A 158 4.65 6.66 19.54
C TRP A 158 5.09 6.87 20.99
N ASP A 159 6.37 6.62 21.28
CA ASP A 159 6.93 7.00 22.57
C ASP A 159 7.43 8.45 22.58
N ALA A 160 7.96 8.89 23.75
CA ALA A 160 8.47 10.24 23.92
C ALA A 160 9.64 10.58 22.97
N ASP A 161 10.40 9.57 22.55
CA ASP A 161 11.56 9.72 21.66
C ASP A 161 11.17 9.64 20.17
N GLY A 162 9.89 9.48 19.85
CA GLY A 162 9.37 9.36 18.49
C GLY A 162 9.60 7.98 17.85
N ALA A 163 9.87 6.93 18.64
CA ALA A 163 9.88 5.57 18.14
C ALA A 163 8.45 5.00 18.07
N ALA A 164 8.17 4.24 17.02
CA ALA A 164 6.92 3.48 16.89
C ALA A 164 6.93 2.28 17.84
N CYS A 165 5.89 2.15 18.67
CA CYS A 165 5.74 1.08 19.65
C CYS A 165 4.79 0.01 19.10
N PHE A 166 5.14 -1.25 19.32
CA PHE A 166 4.35 -2.41 18.88
C PHE A 166 4.24 -3.45 20.00
N ASP A 167 3.05 -4.04 20.14
CA ASP A 167 2.88 -5.31 20.86
C ASP A 167 3.15 -6.44 19.88
N THR A 168 4.01 -7.38 20.27
CA THR A 168 4.34 -8.59 19.50
C THR A 168 4.26 -9.83 20.36
N PRO A 169 4.22 -11.05 19.79
CA PRO A 169 4.23 -12.30 20.56
C PRO A 169 5.46 -12.44 21.48
N GLU A 170 6.59 -11.84 21.08
CA GLU A 170 7.85 -11.86 21.84
C GLU A 170 7.93 -10.74 22.88
N GLY A 171 6.88 -9.92 23.01
CA GLY A 171 6.81 -8.77 23.90
C GLY A 171 6.82 -7.41 23.18
N PRO A 172 6.82 -6.30 23.93
CA PRO A 172 6.81 -4.96 23.35
C PRO A 172 8.08 -4.70 22.53
N ARG A 173 7.93 -4.11 21.34
CA ARG A 173 9.03 -3.68 20.46
C ARG A 173 8.96 -2.21 20.15
N ARG A 174 10.12 -1.57 20.07
CA ARG A 174 10.28 -0.18 19.65
C ARG A 174 11.05 -0.15 18.34
N ILE A 175 10.56 0.61 17.37
CA ILE A 175 11.16 0.73 16.04
C ILE A 175 11.31 2.22 15.74
N ARG A 176 12.52 2.64 15.46
CA ARG A 176 12.81 4.02 15.10
C ARG A 176 12.83 4.13 13.56
N PRO A 177 11.85 4.78 12.93
CA PRO A 177 11.88 5.01 11.48
C PRO A 177 12.96 6.05 11.14
N ALA A 178 13.48 5.98 9.93
CA ALA A 178 14.51 6.91 9.43
C ALA A 178 14.06 8.38 9.40
N ALA A 179 12.74 8.63 9.27
CA ALA A 179 12.14 9.96 9.39
C ALA A 179 11.29 10.03 10.65
N SER A 180 11.63 10.91 11.61
CA SER A 180 10.86 11.11 12.83
C SER A 180 9.81 12.22 12.64
N ARG A 181 8.70 12.12 13.38
CA ARG A 181 7.59 13.10 13.39
C ARG A 181 8.04 14.55 13.73
N ARG A 182 9.24 14.73 14.28
CA ARG A 182 9.76 16.06 14.64
C ARG A 182 10.05 16.96 13.45
N GLU A 183 10.26 16.41 12.27
CA GLU A 183 10.54 17.17 11.05
C GLU A 183 9.28 17.52 10.24
N MET A 184 8.14 16.97 10.61
CA MET A 184 6.86 17.31 9.99
C MET A 184 6.17 18.38 10.83
N GLY A 185 6.27 19.62 10.38
CA GLY A 185 5.59 20.78 10.98
C GLY A 185 4.13 20.47 11.28
N GLY A 186 3.67 20.86 12.48
CA GLY A 186 2.42 20.42 13.08
C GLY A 186 1.21 20.50 12.16
N TRP A 187 0.41 19.43 12.18
CA TRP A 187 -0.96 19.48 11.68
C TRP A 187 -1.76 20.37 12.63
N PRO A 188 -2.49 21.38 12.12
CA PRO A 188 -3.42 22.13 12.96
C PRO A 188 -4.52 21.18 13.45
N HIS A 189 -4.67 21.10 14.75
CA HIS A 189 -5.84 20.48 15.37
C HIS A 189 -7.05 21.36 15.06
N GLY A 190 -7.96 20.88 14.24
CA GLY A 190 -9.28 21.37 13.99
C GLY A 190 -10.25 20.22 14.13
#